data_4b930ca767d7f8303c9858a314370293
#
_entry.id   4b930ca767d7f8303c9858a314370293
#
_cell.length_a   1.000
_cell.length_b   1.000
_cell.length_c   1.000
_cell.angle_alpha   90.00
_cell.angle_beta   90.00
_cell.angle_gamma   90.00
#
_symmetry.space_group_name_H-M   'P 1'
#
loop_
_entity.id
_entity.type
_entity.pdbx_description
1 polymer ?
#
loop_
_entity_poly.entity_id
_entity_poly.type
_entity_poly.pdbx_seq_one_letter_code
_entity_poly.pdbx_strand_id
1 'polypeptide(L)'
;ILIGRRGDTLEALQYLTNLAVAKQIPEKVRIIVDVEGYRQRREETLIRLAKRLSDKVKRTGNRVVLEPMNPHERRIIHTALQDDTRISTFSEGEEPNRKVVISLKRSKEIS
;
A
#
# COMPACT_ATOMS: atom_id res chain seq x y z
N ILE A 1 7.81 5.05 -16.81
CA ILE A 1 7.68 4.79 -16.44
C ILE A 1 6.87 4.53 -16.08
N LEU A 2 6.90 4.15 -15.75
CA LEU A 2 6.46 3.85 -15.24
C LEU A 2 5.86 3.63 -14.72
N ILE A 3 5.50 3.80 -14.79
CA ILE A 3 5.41 3.44 -13.86
C ILE A 3 4.42 2.87 -13.61
N GLY A 4 4.28 2.47 -14.18
CA GLY A 4 3.36 1.74 -14.05
C GLY A 4 3.16 1.45 -12.66
N ARG A 5 3.87 0.74 -12.20
CA ARG A 5 3.83 0.61 -10.96
C ARG A 5 4.79 1.46 -10.55
N ARG A 6 4.61 2.28 -9.63
CA ARG A 6 5.50 3.22 -9.21
C ARG A 6 6.86 2.72 -9.10
N GLY A 7 7.10 1.67 -8.44
CA GLY A 7 8.43 1.16 -8.25
C GLY A 7 9.09 0.73 -9.53
N ASP A 8 8.33 0.07 -10.37
CA ASP A 8 8.89 -0.47 -11.59
C ASP A 8 9.29 0.59 -12.57
N THR A 9 8.47 1.59 -12.74
CA THR A 9 8.79 2.62 -13.71
C THR A 9 9.94 3.47 -13.24
N LEU A 10 9.98 3.78 -11.96
CA LEU A 10 11.03 4.59 -11.42
C LEU A 10 12.35 3.87 -11.57
N GLU A 11 12.38 2.59 -11.29
CA GLU A 11 13.60 1.83 -11.42
C GLU A 11 14.15 1.89 -12.84
N ALA A 12 13.29 1.69 -13.82
CA ALA A 12 13.73 1.70 -15.21
C ALA A 12 14.28 3.05 -15.60
N LEU A 13 13.61 4.10 -15.26
CA LEU A 13 14.05 5.42 -15.63
C LEU A 13 15.32 5.81 -14.95
N GLN A 14 15.42 5.55 -13.68
CA GLN A 14 16.59 5.98 -12.98
C GLN A 14 17.81 5.21 -13.36
N TYR A 15 17.67 3.95 -13.68
CA TYR A 15 18.79 3.17 -14.07
C TYR A 15 19.44 3.83 -15.27
N LEU A 16 18.63 4.21 -16.25
CA LEU A 16 19.17 4.83 -17.43
C LEU A 16 19.79 6.18 -17.13
N THR A 17 19.13 6.95 -16.29
CA THR A 17 19.60 8.27 -15.98
C THR A 17 20.91 8.24 -15.25
N ASN A 18 21.01 7.40 -14.30
CA ASN A 18 22.16 7.37 -13.49
C ASN A 18 23.37 6.67 -13.95
N LEU A 19 23.27 5.78 -14.88
CA LEU A 19 24.40 5.09 -15.37
C LEU A 19 25.52 6.04 -15.64
N ALA A 20 25.23 7.15 -16.20
CA ALA A 20 26.26 8.10 -16.60
C ALA A 20 26.92 8.80 -15.44
N VAL A 21 26.25 8.87 -14.34
CA VAL A 21 26.76 9.59 -13.22
C VAL A 21 27.49 8.73 -12.24
N ALA A 22 27.21 7.46 -12.24
CA ALA A 22 27.78 6.58 -11.25
C ALA A 22 29.27 6.52 -11.42
N LYS A 23 29.95 6.77 -10.36
CA LYS A 23 31.36 6.67 -10.40
C LYS A 23 31.86 5.58 -9.54
N GLN A 24 31.38 5.50 -8.34
CA GLN A 24 31.81 4.48 -7.44
C GLN A 24 30.76 3.40 -7.36
N ILE A 25 29.50 3.79 -7.38
CA ILE A 25 28.43 2.82 -7.27
C ILE A 25 27.67 2.82 -8.54
N PRO A 26 27.48 1.65 -9.14
CA PRO A 26 26.73 1.59 -10.38
C PRO A 26 25.36 2.19 -10.15
N GLU A 27 24.97 3.03 -11.08
CA GLU A 27 23.70 3.69 -11.00
C GLU A 27 22.61 2.69 -10.83
N LYS A 28 22.68 1.57 -11.49
CA LYS A 28 21.66 0.57 -11.40
C LYS A 28 21.48 0.14 -9.95
N VAL A 29 22.59 -0.05 -9.24
CA VAL A 29 22.50 -0.50 -7.86
C VAL A 29 21.89 0.59 -7.00
N ARG A 30 22.29 1.83 -7.23
CA ARG A 30 21.77 2.91 -6.40
C ARG A 30 20.29 3.09 -6.61
N ILE A 31 19.83 2.99 -7.85
CA ILE A 31 18.44 3.12 -8.13
C ILE A 31 17.63 1.99 -7.55
N ILE A 32 18.16 0.79 -7.57
CA ILE A 32 17.44 -0.33 -7.00
C ILE A 32 17.29 -0.11 -5.49
N VAL A 33 18.33 0.38 -4.86
CA VAL A 33 18.27 0.65 -3.42
C VAL A 33 17.23 1.73 -3.14
N ASP A 34 17.18 2.77 -3.98
CA ASP A 34 16.23 3.83 -3.77
C ASP A 34 14.79 3.35 -3.92
N VAL A 35 14.54 2.48 -4.91
CA VAL A 35 13.22 1.97 -5.14
C VAL A 35 12.80 1.07 -3.98
N GLU A 36 13.73 0.24 -3.49
CA GLU A 36 13.42 -0.64 -2.38
C GLU A 36 13.12 0.20 -1.15
N GLY A 37 13.88 1.25 -0.92
CA GLY A 37 13.62 2.13 0.21
C GLY A 37 12.26 2.77 0.14
N TYR A 38 11.84 3.17 -1.08
CA TYR A 38 10.53 3.75 -1.25
C TYR A 38 9.45 2.72 -0.95
N ARG A 39 9.62 1.48 -1.42
CA ARG A 39 8.62 0.45 -1.21
C ARG A 39 8.47 0.13 0.27
N GLN A 40 9.58 0.06 0.99
CA GLN A 40 9.50 -0.20 2.41
C GLN A 40 8.80 0.92 3.16
N ARG A 41 9.13 2.16 2.83
CA ARG A 41 8.51 3.29 3.49
C ARG A 41 7.02 3.35 3.19
N ARG A 42 6.64 3.02 1.94
CA ARG A 42 5.24 3.04 1.55
C ARG A 42 4.47 1.97 2.28
N GLU A 43 5.08 0.78 2.40
CA GLU A 43 4.43 -0.31 3.09
C GLU A 43 4.21 0.04 4.55
N GLU A 44 5.22 0.61 5.20
CA GLU A 44 5.10 0.99 6.60
C GLU A 44 4.04 2.06 6.78
N THR A 45 3.97 3.01 5.83
CA THR A 45 2.98 4.05 5.91
C THR A 45 1.58 3.47 5.79
N LEU A 46 1.39 2.51 4.88
CA LEU A 46 0.08 1.91 4.70
C LEU A 46 -0.32 1.09 5.92
N ILE A 47 0.63 0.40 6.54
CA ILE A 47 0.31 -0.38 7.73
C ILE A 47 -0.09 0.55 8.87
N ARG A 48 0.62 1.66 9.05
CA ARG A 48 0.26 2.59 10.10
C ARG A 48 -1.10 3.23 9.83
N LEU A 49 -1.37 3.54 8.57
CA LEU A 49 -2.63 4.13 8.20
C LEU A 49 -3.75 3.13 8.47
N ALA A 50 -3.55 1.86 8.10
CA ALA A 50 -4.56 0.84 8.32
C ALA A 50 -4.89 0.71 9.80
N LYS A 51 -3.86 0.69 10.64
CA LYS A 51 -4.10 0.53 12.07
C LYS A 51 -4.79 1.74 12.67
N ARG A 52 -4.41 2.93 12.23
CA ARG A 52 -5.04 4.13 12.75
C ARG A 52 -6.50 4.18 12.33
N LEU A 53 -6.79 3.82 11.07
CA LEU A 53 -8.16 3.85 10.60
C LEU A 53 -9.00 2.74 11.23
N SER A 54 -8.39 1.57 11.50
CA SER A 54 -9.16 0.51 12.13
C SER A 54 -9.54 0.93 13.56
N ASP A 55 -8.66 1.66 14.26
CA ASP A 55 -8.98 2.14 15.58
C ASP A 55 -10.11 3.14 15.50
N LYS A 56 -10.13 3.97 14.46
CA LYS A 56 -11.20 4.94 14.32
C LYS A 56 -12.50 4.22 14.05
N VAL A 57 -12.50 3.19 13.22
CA VAL A 57 -13.70 2.42 12.92
C VAL A 57 -14.22 1.76 14.20
N LYS A 58 -13.31 1.22 15.01
CA LYS A 58 -13.74 0.58 16.25
C LYS A 58 -14.32 1.58 17.24
N ARG A 59 -13.80 2.82 17.20
CA ARG A 59 -14.27 3.81 18.14
C ARG A 59 -15.59 4.43 17.69
N THR A 60 -15.74 4.71 16.41
CA THR A 60 -16.92 5.40 15.93
C THR A 60 -18.02 4.49 15.41
N GLY A 61 -17.67 3.28 15.02
CA GLY A 61 -18.64 2.37 14.42
C GLY A 61 -18.90 2.62 12.95
N ASN A 62 -18.27 3.65 12.37
CA ASN A 62 -18.52 3.99 10.98
C ASN A 62 -17.43 3.44 10.09
N ARG A 63 -17.80 2.94 8.94
CA ARG A 63 -16.82 2.39 8.03
C ARG A 63 -16.01 3.52 7.40
N VAL A 64 -14.82 3.19 6.95
CA VAL A 64 -13.94 4.16 6.33
C VAL A 64 -13.55 3.62 4.96
N VAL A 65 -13.58 4.48 3.95
CA VAL A 65 -13.21 4.10 2.60
C VAL A 65 -11.91 4.81 2.28
N LEU A 66 -10.90 4.05 1.86
CA LEU A 66 -9.61 4.63 1.57
C LEU A 66 -9.53 5.09 0.12
N GLU A 67 -8.46 5.78 -0.24
CA GLU A 67 -8.28 6.22 -1.60
C GLU A 67 -7.98 5.03 -2.49
N PRO A 68 -8.21 5.14 -3.77
CA PRO A 68 -7.89 4.03 -4.68
C PRO A 68 -6.43 3.66 -4.59
N MET A 69 -6.15 2.38 -4.66
CA MET A 69 -4.80 1.86 -4.56
C MET A 69 -4.63 0.71 -5.52
N ASN A 70 -3.38 0.39 -5.86
CA ASN A 70 -3.13 -0.75 -6.72
C ASN A 70 -3.30 -2.04 -5.92
N PRO A 71 -3.37 -3.17 -6.57
CA PRO A 71 -3.64 -4.43 -5.87
C PRO A 71 -2.63 -4.76 -4.78
N HIS A 72 -1.37 -4.44 -5.00
CA HIS A 72 -0.34 -4.74 -4.01
C HIS A 72 -0.58 -3.93 -2.74
N GLU A 73 -0.91 -2.67 -2.89
CA GLU A 73 -1.15 -1.81 -1.73
C GLU A 73 -2.41 -2.23 -0.99
N ARG A 74 -3.43 -2.63 -1.73
CA ARG A 74 -4.66 -3.09 -1.07
C ARG A 74 -4.38 -4.34 -0.25
N ARG A 75 -3.48 -5.22 -0.76
CA ARG A 75 -3.14 -6.42 -0.03
C ARG A 75 -2.43 -6.09 1.26
N ILE A 76 -1.59 -5.06 1.26
CA ILE A 76 -0.88 -4.66 2.47
C ILE A 76 -1.89 -4.28 3.55
N ILE A 77 -2.93 -3.52 3.17
CA ILE A 77 -3.93 -3.12 4.15
C ILE A 77 -4.69 -4.33 4.68
N HIS A 78 -5.12 -5.23 3.79
CA HIS A 78 -5.86 -6.41 4.22
C HIS A 78 -5.01 -7.26 5.16
N THR A 79 -3.74 -7.45 4.83
CA THR A 79 -2.87 -8.28 5.64
C THR A 79 -2.63 -7.64 7.00
N ALA A 80 -2.48 -6.32 7.04
CA ALA A 80 -2.22 -5.64 8.29
C ALA A 80 -3.37 -5.76 9.27
N LEU A 81 -4.59 -5.93 8.76
CA LEU A 81 -5.77 -5.96 9.61
C LEU A 81 -6.43 -7.34 9.72
N GLN A 82 -5.85 -8.34 9.05
CA GLN A 82 -6.52 -9.65 9.01
C GLN A 82 -6.66 -10.32 10.36
N ASP A 83 -5.78 -10.00 11.30
CA ASP A 83 -5.85 -10.62 12.62
C ASP A 83 -6.75 -9.88 13.59
N ASP A 84 -7.34 -8.77 13.20
CA ASP A 84 -8.18 -8.01 14.08
C ASP A 84 -9.58 -8.59 14.01
N THR A 85 -10.02 -9.24 15.08
CA THR A 85 -11.29 -9.95 15.05
C THR A 85 -12.50 -9.04 15.00
N ARG A 86 -12.33 -7.75 15.23
CA ARG A 86 -13.46 -6.84 15.19
C ARG A 86 -13.54 -6.05 13.89
N ILE A 87 -12.58 -6.23 13.01
CA ILE A 87 -12.49 -5.44 11.78
C ILE A 87 -12.65 -6.32 10.55
N SER A 88 -13.37 -5.83 9.58
CA SER A 88 -13.53 -6.48 8.31
C SER A 88 -13.00 -5.55 7.24
N THR A 89 -12.25 -6.08 6.28
CA THR A 89 -11.75 -5.27 5.18
C THR A 89 -12.14 -5.93 3.87
N PHE A 90 -12.48 -5.14 2.89
CA PHE A 90 -12.79 -5.65 1.57
C PHE A 90 -12.50 -4.56 0.55
N SER A 91 -12.37 -4.95 -0.70
CA SER A 91 -12.12 -4.01 -1.78
C SER A 91 -13.40 -3.78 -2.56
N GLU A 92 -13.63 -2.58 -3.03
CA GLU A 92 -14.79 -2.31 -3.84
C GLU A 92 -14.40 -1.37 -4.99
N GLY A 93 -15.16 -1.41 -6.05
CA GLY A 93 -14.91 -0.58 -7.21
C GLY A 93 -14.13 -1.36 -8.26
N GLU A 94 -13.86 -0.71 -9.37
CA GLU A 94 -13.12 -1.34 -10.45
C GLU A 94 -11.80 -0.66 -10.69
N GLU A 95 -10.82 -1.40 -11.14
CA GLU A 95 -9.55 -0.82 -11.45
C GLU A 95 -9.75 0.25 -12.53
N PRO A 96 -9.03 1.33 -12.47
CA PRO A 96 -7.94 1.63 -11.52
C PRO A 96 -8.43 2.32 -10.27
N ASN A 97 -9.72 2.43 -10.05
CA ASN A 97 -10.26 3.15 -8.92
C ASN A 97 -10.70 2.27 -7.76
N ARG A 98 -10.23 1.03 -7.74
CA ARG A 98 -10.62 0.10 -6.70
C ARG A 98 -9.96 0.49 -5.38
N LYS A 99 -10.70 0.41 -4.31
CA LYS A 99 -10.25 0.87 -3.01
C LYS A 99 -10.64 -0.08 -1.89
N VAL A 100 -10.02 0.09 -0.74
CA VAL A 100 -10.29 -0.76 0.40
C VAL A 100 -11.28 -0.07 1.32
N VAL A 101 -12.18 -0.83 1.89
CA VAL A 101 -13.13 -0.35 2.88
C VAL A 101 -12.82 -1.09 4.17
N ILE A 102 -12.75 -0.34 5.28
CA ILE A 102 -12.53 -0.92 6.60
C ILE A 102 -13.81 -0.70 7.39
N SER A 103 -14.36 -1.78 7.94
CA SER A 103 -15.60 -1.65 8.68
C SER A 103 -15.59 -2.59 9.86
N LEU A 104 -16.56 -2.46 10.74
CA LEU A 104 -16.66 -3.38 11.86
C LEU A 104 -17.18 -4.70 11.34
N LYS A 105 -16.65 -5.78 11.90
CA LYS A 105 -17.07 -7.09 11.47
C LYS A 105 -18.43 -7.31 12.09
N ARG A 106 -19.36 -7.88 11.33
CA ARG A 106 -20.64 -8.10 11.85
C ARG A 106 -20.61 -9.18 12.84
N SER A 107 -21.45 -9.04 13.80
CA SER A 107 -21.51 -9.99 14.84
C SER A 107 -22.04 -11.24 14.25
N LYS A 108 -21.63 -12.34 14.81
CA LYS A 108 -21.97 -13.52 14.28
C LYS A 108 -23.29 -13.87 14.46
N GLU A 109 -23.73 -13.49 15.42
CA GLU A 109 -24.97 -13.80 15.74
C GLU A 109 -25.73 -13.45 14.66
N ILE A 110 -25.30 -12.60 14.03
CA ILE A 110 -25.99 -12.18 13.08
C ILE A 110 -25.91 -13.08 12.08
N SER A 111 -25.05 -13.68 12.25
CA SER A 111 -24.88 -14.40 11.24
C SER A 111 -25.34 -15.34 11.15
#